data_f9500dac20a71db967af59d9d2aa58b0
#
_entry.id   f9500dac20a71db967af59d9d2aa58b0
#
_cell.length_a   1.000
_cell.length_b   1.000
_cell.length_c   1.000
_cell.angle_alpha   90.00
_cell.angle_beta   90.00
_cell.angle_gamma   90.00
#
_symmetry.space_group_name_H-M   'P 1'
#
loop_
_entity.id
_entity.type
_entity.pdbx_description
1 polymer ?
#
loop_
_entity_poly.entity_id
_entity_poly.type
_entity_poly.pdbx_seq_one_letter_code
_entity_poly.pdbx_strand_id
1 'polypeptide(L)'
;MGKSFGLLAIRLLVSVNLLYAAIFAKFAGVPQSVALFMQMSHAVHGLISQPVFRLGSGVFETMVAVLLLIPKTARLGARLVIVWMTVILLSHIFVLGYGFFFVDAIMLLLLAVSYLLLTRSQSDQGEREGVQTTAA
;
A
#
# COMPACT_ATOMS: atom_id res chain seq x y z
N MET A 1 24.36 -8.51 0.67
CA MET A 1 23.22 -9.47 0.71
C MET A 1 22.05 -9.01 1.61
N GLY A 2 22.28 -8.53 2.83
CA GLY A 2 21.19 -8.23 3.75
C GLY A 2 20.19 -7.15 3.30
N LYS A 3 20.65 -6.03 2.71
CA LYS A 3 19.77 -4.92 2.29
C LYS A 3 18.83 -5.31 1.13
N SER A 4 19.32 -6.08 0.17
CA SER A 4 18.51 -6.54 -0.96
C SER A 4 17.41 -7.52 -0.51
N PHE A 5 17.72 -8.38 0.45
CA PHE A 5 16.74 -9.29 1.05
C PHE A 5 15.66 -8.52 1.82
N GLY A 6 16.04 -7.50 2.60
CA GLY A 6 15.09 -6.66 3.31
C GLY A 6 14.10 -5.95 2.39
N LEU A 7 14.58 -5.40 1.28
CA LEU A 7 13.71 -4.76 0.28
C LEU A 7 12.73 -5.76 -0.37
N LEU A 8 13.20 -6.95 -0.68
CA LEU A 8 12.33 -8.00 -1.21
C LEU A 8 11.28 -8.43 -0.17
N ALA A 9 11.68 -8.61 1.08
CA ALA A 9 10.77 -9.00 2.16
C ALA A 9 9.66 -7.95 2.36
N ILE A 10 10.00 -6.65 2.38
CA ILE A 10 8.99 -5.57 2.49
C ILE A 10 8.02 -5.62 1.30
N ARG A 11 8.51 -5.75 0.07
CA ARG A 11 7.67 -5.84 -1.12
C ARG A 11 6.70 -7.01 -1.05
N LEU A 12 7.19 -8.19 -0.69
CA LEU A 12 6.36 -9.39 -0.56
C LEU A 12 5.31 -9.23 0.54
N LEU A 13 5.71 -8.75 1.72
CA LEU A 13 4.81 -8.58 2.86
C LEU A 13 3.67 -7.62 2.53
N VAL A 14 3.99 -6.44 1.98
CA VAL A 14 2.98 -5.44 1.61
C VAL A 14 2.08 -5.96 0.49
N SER A 15 2.65 -6.59 -0.56
CA SER A 15 1.87 -7.10 -1.68
C SER A 15 0.93 -8.23 -1.28
N VAL A 16 1.39 -9.17 -0.45
CA VAL A 16 0.56 -10.28 0.04
C VAL A 16 -0.57 -9.75 0.90
N ASN A 17 -0.31 -8.77 1.77
CA ASN A 17 -1.35 -8.16 2.60
C ASN A 17 -2.43 -7.47 1.73
N LEU A 18 -2.02 -6.65 0.75
CA LEU A 18 -2.95 -5.98 -0.17
C LEU A 18 -3.77 -6.98 -0.99
N LEU A 19 -3.14 -8.03 -1.53
CA LEU A 19 -3.86 -9.08 -2.27
C LEU A 19 -4.83 -9.85 -1.39
N TYR A 20 -4.43 -10.16 -0.16
CA TYR A 20 -5.32 -10.80 0.80
C TYR A 20 -6.55 -9.93 1.08
N ALA A 21 -6.35 -8.64 1.37
CA ALA A 21 -7.43 -7.69 1.61
C ALA A 21 -8.33 -7.53 0.37
N ALA A 22 -7.77 -7.46 -0.83
CA ALA A 22 -8.53 -7.35 -2.07
C ALA A 22 -9.39 -8.62 -2.32
N ILE A 23 -8.79 -9.79 -2.25
CA ILE A 23 -9.46 -11.06 -2.60
C ILE A 23 -10.48 -11.44 -1.53
N PHE A 24 -10.06 -11.56 -0.27
CA PHE A 24 -10.88 -12.14 0.79
C PHE A 24 -11.83 -11.12 1.45
N ALA A 25 -11.44 -9.85 1.56
CA ALA A 25 -12.33 -8.86 2.15
C ALA A 25 -13.22 -8.19 1.09
N LYS A 26 -12.68 -7.79 -0.05
CA LYS A 26 -13.40 -6.94 -1.00
C LYS A 26 -14.10 -7.74 -2.09
N PHE A 27 -13.40 -8.62 -2.80
CA PHE A 27 -14.04 -9.41 -3.86
C PHE A 27 -14.96 -10.49 -3.30
N ALA A 28 -14.58 -11.19 -2.25
CA ALA A 28 -15.45 -12.16 -1.59
C ALA A 28 -16.65 -11.53 -0.86
N GLY A 29 -16.57 -10.24 -0.52
CA GLY A 29 -17.72 -9.51 0.04
C GLY A 29 -18.10 -9.98 1.43
N VAL A 30 -17.13 -10.21 2.32
CA VAL A 30 -17.42 -10.58 3.71
C VAL A 30 -18.26 -9.50 4.40
N PRO A 31 -19.16 -9.87 5.34
CA PRO A 31 -20.12 -8.95 5.94
C PRO A 31 -19.51 -7.69 6.53
N GLN A 32 -18.35 -7.81 7.21
CA GLN A 32 -17.64 -6.67 7.81
C GLN A 32 -17.18 -5.67 6.75
N SER A 33 -16.65 -6.16 5.61
CA SER A 33 -16.24 -5.31 4.50
C SER A 33 -17.43 -4.61 3.86
N VAL A 34 -18.54 -5.34 3.65
CA VAL A 34 -19.78 -4.75 3.13
C VAL A 34 -20.30 -3.64 4.03
N ALA A 35 -20.33 -3.87 5.35
CA ALA A 35 -20.79 -2.86 6.32
C ALA A 35 -19.89 -1.62 6.33
N LEU A 36 -18.56 -1.79 6.27
CA LEU A 36 -17.59 -0.71 6.22
C LEU A 36 -17.79 0.17 4.96
N PHE A 37 -17.90 -0.45 3.80
CA PHE A 37 -18.13 0.28 2.55
C PHE A 37 -19.54 0.86 2.43
N MET A 38 -20.52 0.33 3.17
CA MET A 38 -21.83 0.96 3.32
C MET A 38 -21.71 2.29 4.07
N GLN A 39 -20.97 2.33 5.18
CA GLN A 39 -20.70 3.58 5.92
C GLN A 39 -19.99 4.60 5.03
N MET A 40 -19.00 4.17 4.24
CA MET A 40 -18.33 5.04 3.28
C MET A 40 -19.28 5.61 2.23
N SER A 41 -20.18 4.79 1.69
CA SER A 41 -21.20 5.23 0.74
C SER A 41 -22.15 6.27 1.37
N HIS A 42 -22.57 6.05 2.61
CA HIS A 42 -23.39 7.01 3.34
C HIS A 42 -22.65 8.34 3.60
N ALA A 43 -21.36 8.28 3.94
CA ALA A 43 -20.56 9.48 4.19
C ALA A 43 -20.45 10.40 2.96
N VAL A 44 -20.54 9.84 1.76
CA VAL A 44 -20.60 10.61 0.51
C VAL A 44 -22.01 10.77 -0.04
N HIS A 45 -23.03 10.67 0.81
CA HIS A 45 -24.45 10.81 0.45
C HIS A 45 -24.92 9.90 -0.69
N GLY A 46 -24.33 8.71 -0.83
CA GLY A 46 -24.69 7.74 -1.86
C GLY A 46 -24.18 8.05 -3.27
N LEU A 47 -23.35 9.08 -3.44
CA LEU A 47 -22.76 9.43 -4.74
C LEU A 47 -21.98 8.27 -5.36
N ILE A 48 -21.35 7.45 -4.52
CA ILE A 48 -20.69 6.21 -4.92
C ILE A 48 -21.34 5.06 -4.15
N SER A 49 -21.89 4.10 -4.87
CA SER A 49 -22.53 2.96 -4.23
C SER A 49 -21.53 2.05 -3.53
N GLN A 50 -21.99 1.36 -2.49
CA GLN A 50 -21.17 0.44 -1.70
C GLN A 50 -20.43 -0.60 -2.55
N PRO A 51 -21.05 -1.30 -3.51
CA PRO A 51 -20.33 -2.28 -4.35
C PRO A 51 -19.22 -1.64 -5.18
N VAL A 52 -19.45 -0.43 -5.73
CA VAL A 52 -18.47 0.30 -6.54
C VAL A 52 -17.28 0.69 -5.69
N PHE A 53 -17.50 1.25 -4.48
CA PHE A 53 -16.42 1.55 -3.55
C PHE A 53 -15.60 0.31 -3.20
N ARG A 54 -16.27 -0.77 -2.81
CA ARG A 54 -15.63 -2.01 -2.36
C ARG A 54 -14.84 -2.67 -3.47
N LEU A 55 -15.46 -2.91 -4.62
CA LEU A 55 -14.80 -3.56 -5.75
C LEU A 55 -13.72 -2.68 -6.37
N GLY A 56 -13.96 -1.38 -6.50
CA GLY A 56 -12.99 -0.42 -7.02
C GLY A 56 -11.73 -0.35 -6.14
N SER A 57 -11.88 -0.33 -4.82
CA SER A 57 -10.74 -0.38 -3.91
C SER A 57 -9.98 -1.71 -4.01
N GLY A 58 -10.67 -2.84 -4.18
CA GLY A 58 -10.05 -4.15 -4.38
C GLY A 58 -9.24 -4.22 -5.68
N VAL A 59 -9.76 -3.68 -6.77
CA VAL A 59 -9.03 -3.57 -8.05
C VAL A 59 -7.79 -2.69 -7.90
N PHE A 60 -7.92 -1.53 -7.24
CA PHE A 60 -6.81 -0.63 -7.01
C PHE A 60 -5.71 -1.29 -6.17
N GLU A 61 -6.05 -1.95 -5.07
CA GLU A 61 -5.08 -2.67 -4.23
C GLU A 61 -4.38 -3.80 -4.97
N THR A 62 -5.10 -4.54 -5.80
CA THR A 62 -4.52 -5.59 -6.65
C THR A 62 -3.49 -4.99 -7.63
N MET A 63 -3.85 -3.90 -8.29
CA MET A 63 -2.93 -3.20 -9.19
C MET A 63 -1.67 -2.73 -8.46
N VAL A 64 -1.82 -2.10 -7.31
CA VAL A 64 -0.69 -1.61 -6.51
C VAL A 64 0.19 -2.76 -6.02
N ALA A 65 -0.39 -3.88 -5.60
CA ALA A 65 0.34 -5.08 -5.20
C ALA A 65 1.18 -5.63 -6.35
N VAL A 66 0.62 -5.72 -7.55
CA VAL A 66 1.35 -6.16 -8.76
C VAL A 66 2.50 -5.20 -9.09
N LEU A 67 2.27 -3.88 -9.04
CA LEU A 67 3.34 -2.89 -9.26
C LEU A 67 4.49 -3.02 -8.26
N LEU A 68 4.18 -3.35 -7.01
CA LEU A 68 5.19 -3.63 -5.97
C LEU A 68 6.00 -4.89 -6.26
N LEU A 69 5.37 -5.95 -6.78
CA LEU A 69 6.04 -7.21 -7.08
C LEU A 69 7.02 -7.08 -8.25
N ILE A 70 6.77 -6.20 -9.20
CA ILE A 70 7.66 -5.97 -10.34
C ILE A 70 8.80 -5.02 -9.94
N PRO A 71 10.08 -5.43 -10.00
CA PRO A 71 11.20 -4.60 -9.53
C PRO A 71 11.28 -3.22 -10.18
N LYS A 72 10.97 -3.13 -11.47
CA LYS A 72 11.03 -1.88 -12.25
C LYS A 72 9.98 -0.86 -11.80
N THR A 73 8.83 -1.30 -11.33
CA THR A 73 7.69 -0.45 -10.92
C THR A 73 7.52 -0.38 -9.41
N ALA A 74 8.33 -1.09 -8.63
CA ALA A 74 8.19 -1.20 -7.19
C ALA A 74 8.23 0.15 -6.45
N ARG A 75 9.04 1.10 -6.91
CA ARG A 75 9.05 2.46 -6.33
C ARG A 75 7.73 3.20 -6.57
N LEU A 76 7.13 3.05 -7.74
CA LEU A 76 5.80 3.60 -8.05
C LEU A 76 4.74 2.92 -7.18
N GLY A 77 4.76 1.59 -7.10
CA GLY A 77 3.88 0.82 -6.22
C GLY A 77 3.95 1.30 -4.77
N ALA A 78 5.16 1.48 -4.22
CA ALA A 78 5.33 1.98 -2.86
C ALA A 78 4.76 3.40 -2.63
N ARG A 79 4.91 4.30 -3.60
CA ARG A 79 4.28 5.64 -3.52
C ARG A 79 2.75 5.54 -3.52
N LEU A 80 2.19 4.68 -4.36
CA LEU A 80 0.74 4.45 -4.41
C LEU A 80 0.23 3.82 -3.12
N VAL A 81 0.98 2.91 -2.48
CA VAL A 81 0.65 2.40 -1.13
C VAL A 81 0.56 3.54 -0.13
N ILE A 82 1.54 4.45 -0.11
CA ILE A 82 1.54 5.59 0.82
C ILE A 82 0.28 6.44 0.63
N VAL A 83 -0.03 6.82 -0.59
CA VAL A 83 -1.24 7.60 -0.90
C VAL A 83 -2.49 6.84 -0.47
N TRP A 84 -2.59 5.57 -0.82
CA TRP A 84 -3.76 4.75 -0.52
C TRP A 84 -3.97 4.53 0.98
N MET A 85 -2.90 4.18 1.69
CA MET A 85 -2.99 4.02 3.15
C MET A 85 -3.32 5.33 3.87
N THR A 86 -2.84 6.46 3.35
CA THR A 86 -3.24 7.79 3.87
C THR A 86 -4.74 8.01 3.70
N VAL A 87 -5.31 7.70 2.54
CA VAL A 87 -6.76 7.79 2.30
C VAL A 87 -7.53 6.87 3.25
N ILE A 88 -7.07 5.64 3.44
CA ILE A 88 -7.69 4.69 4.38
C ILE A 88 -7.63 5.22 5.81
N LEU A 89 -6.50 5.74 6.27
CA LEU A 89 -6.35 6.32 7.61
C LEU A 89 -7.28 7.51 7.82
N LEU A 90 -7.37 8.41 6.86
CA LEU A 90 -8.31 9.55 6.93
C LEU A 90 -9.75 9.06 6.98
N SER A 91 -10.11 8.04 6.19
CA SER A 91 -11.44 7.43 6.23
C SER A 91 -11.77 6.86 7.62
N HIS A 92 -10.81 6.23 8.28
CA HIS A 92 -11.00 5.73 9.64
C HIS A 92 -11.15 6.85 10.67
N ILE A 93 -10.36 7.92 10.56
CA ILE A 93 -10.43 9.06 11.47
C ILE A 93 -11.79 9.76 11.38
N PHE A 94 -12.30 9.98 10.16
CA PHE A 94 -13.49 10.80 9.95
C PHE A 94 -14.80 10.02 9.86
N VAL A 95 -14.76 8.73 9.50
CA VAL A 95 -15.98 7.96 9.18
C VAL A 95 -16.07 6.64 9.92
N LEU A 96 -15.01 5.84 9.94
CA LEU A 96 -15.07 4.43 10.31
C LEU A 96 -14.70 4.14 11.77
N GLY A 97 -14.00 5.07 12.42
CA GLY A 97 -13.45 4.86 13.76
C GLY A 97 -12.19 3.98 13.77
N TYR A 98 -11.64 3.77 14.97
CA TYR A 98 -10.39 3.05 15.17
C TYR A 98 -10.63 1.55 15.31
N GLY A 99 -9.82 0.72 14.66
CA GLY A 99 -9.92 -0.72 14.73
C GLY A 99 -8.72 -1.42 14.08
N PHE A 100 -8.86 -2.74 13.85
CA PHE A 100 -7.80 -3.55 13.27
C PHE A 100 -7.27 -2.98 11.94
N PHE A 101 -8.15 -2.58 11.03
CA PHE A 101 -7.77 -2.04 9.72
C PHE A 101 -7.03 -0.69 9.81
N PHE A 102 -7.28 0.10 10.86
CA PHE A 102 -6.53 1.32 11.12
C PHE A 102 -5.07 1.01 11.46
N VAL A 103 -4.82 0.02 12.33
CA VAL A 103 -3.47 -0.40 12.71
C VAL A 103 -2.75 -1.03 11.52
N ASP A 104 -3.44 -1.86 10.74
CA ASP A 104 -2.89 -2.48 9.52
C ASP A 104 -2.46 -1.42 8.50
N ALA A 105 -3.29 -0.40 8.27
CA ALA A 105 -2.96 0.71 7.39
C ALA A 105 -1.73 1.51 7.84
N ILE A 106 -1.55 1.73 9.16
CA ILE A 106 -0.33 2.35 9.71
C ILE A 106 0.88 1.48 9.41
N MET A 107 0.79 0.18 9.64
CA MET A 107 1.88 -0.76 9.40
C MET A 107 2.30 -0.76 7.93
N LEU A 108 1.35 -0.84 7.00
CA LEU A 108 1.63 -0.83 5.58
C LEU A 108 2.22 0.51 5.11
N LEU A 109 1.74 1.62 5.67
CA LEU A 109 2.29 2.95 5.41
C LEU A 109 3.76 3.03 5.82
N LEU A 110 4.09 2.59 7.03
CA LEU A 110 5.46 2.59 7.55
C LEU A 110 6.39 1.70 6.72
N LEU A 111 5.92 0.52 6.31
CA LEU A 111 6.69 -0.38 5.45
C LEU A 111 6.96 0.24 4.08
N ALA A 112 5.98 0.89 3.46
CA ALA A 112 6.14 1.54 2.18
C ALA A 112 7.11 2.75 2.25
N VAL A 113 7.04 3.56 3.31
CA VAL A 113 7.99 4.65 3.57
C VAL A 113 9.39 4.09 3.77
N SER A 114 9.55 3.04 4.59
CA SER A 114 10.84 2.39 4.84
C SER A 114 11.45 1.85 3.54
N TYR A 115 10.64 1.26 2.67
CA TYR A 115 11.08 0.79 1.36
C TYR A 115 11.65 1.94 0.50
N LEU A 116 10.96 3.08 0.43
CA LEU A 116 11.42 4.23 -0.36
C LEU A 116 12.72 4.83 0.21
N LEU A 117 12.84 4.94 1.53
CA LEU A 117 14.05 5.44 2.17
C LEU A 117 15.26 4.54 1.91
N LEU A 118 15.09 3.22 2.04
CA LEU A 118 16.14 2.25 1.79
C LEU A 118 16.59 2.24 0.32
N THR A 119 15.66 2.36 -0.62
CA THR A 119 16.00 2.42 -2.06
C THR A 119 16.71 3.72 -2.44
N ARG A 120 16.39 4.83 -1.78
CA ARG A 120 17.07 6.12 -1.96
C ARG A 120 18.53 6.05 -1.50
N SER A 121 18.75 5.54 -0.29
CA SER A 121 20.09 5.37 0.28
C SER A 121 21.02 4.51 -0.59
N GLN A 122 20.47 3.52 -1.30
CA GLN A 122 21.27 2.69 -2.22
C GLN A 122 21.68 3.46 -3.49
N SER A 123 20.80 4.29 -4.04
CA SER A 123 21.12 5.12 -5.21
C SER A 123 22.24 6.12 -4.90
N ASP A 124 22.18 6.77 -3.75
CA ASP A 124 23.17 7.76 -3.33
C ASP A 124 24.57 7.14 -3.05
N GLN A 125 24.60 5.90 -2.55
CA GLN A 125 25.87 5.18 -2.33
C GLN A 125 26.54 4.77 -3.64
N GLY A 126 25.76 4.23 -4.60
CA GLY A 126 26.29 3.84 -5.90
C GLY A 126 26.84 5.01 -6.70
N GLU A 127 26.24 6.19 -6.59
CA GLU A 127 26.72 7.40 -7.25
C GLU A 127 28.04 7.90 -6.65
N ARG A 128 28.22 7.81 -5.34
CA ARG A 128 29.48 8.19 -4.66
C ARG A 128 30.64 7.26 -5.00
N GLU A 129 30.39 5.95 -5.05
CA GLU A 129 31.40 4.98 -5.42
C GLU A 129 31.84 5.12 -6.90
N GLY A 130 30.88 5.41 -7.80
CA GLY A 130 31.17 5.67 -9.21
C GLY A 130 32.06 6.92 -9.43
N VAL A 131 31.84 7.99 -8.67
CA VAL A 131 32.65 9.21 -8.76
C VAL A 131 34.08 8.99 -8.25
N GLN A 132 34.26 8.20 -7.20
CA GLN A 132 35.60 7.89 -6.66
C GLN A 132 36.45 7.02 -7.61
N THR A 133 35.79 6.10 -8.33
CA THR A 133 36.50 5.22 -9.27
C THR A 133 36.93 5.96 -10.56
N THR A 134 36.25 7.04 -10.92
CA THR A 134 36.59 7.84 -12.12
C THR A 134 37.68 8.91 -11.84
N ALA A 135 37.91 9.22 -10.57
CA ALA A 135 38.92 10.23 -10.13
C ALA A 135 40.29 9.62 -9.80
N ALA A 136 40.45 8.33 -9.85
CA ALA A 136 41.68 7.58 -9.62
C ALA A 136 42.31 7.13 -10.95
#